data_3fa1af7f9e3316f7d5519cce9129aa9a
#
_entry.id   3fa1af7f9e3316f7d5519cce9129aa9a
#
_cell.length_a   1.000
_cell.length_b   1.000
_cell.length_c   1.000
_cell.angle_alpha   90.00
_cell.angle_beta   90.00
_cell.angle_gamma   90.00
#
_symmetry.space_group_name_H-M   'P 1'
#
loop_
_entity.id
_entity.type
_entity.pdbx_description
1 polymer ?
#
loop_
_entity_poly.entity_id
_entity_poly.type
_entity_poly.pdbx_seq_one_letter_code
_entity_poly.pdbx_strand_id
1 'polypeptide(L)'
;EHELLFLGLLKDGPKHGYEIKRQIDEELFPFVGLKIKSIYYPLRKMEELGLIKKDVGREGNWPEKYVYSLTPKGDKIFDHLITESFVSIERQYFNIDLSLYFLQYVDKKIAQRQLRGRVKFLNRIKRELTHLKKNMKIPKDHLKIILDHDLDLVEAEIQSIQRLSDILI
;
A
#
# COMPACT_ATOMS: atom_id res chain seq x y z
N GLU A 1 -10.71 1.80 0.22
CA GLU A 1 -9.37 1.35 -0.25
C GLU A 1 -9.34 -0.16 -0.52
N HIS A 2 -9.80 -1.01 0.41
CA HIS A 2 -9.79 -2.47 0.21
C HIS A 2 -10.66 -2.90 -0.98
N GLU A 3 -11.82 -2.28 -1.18
CA GLU A 3 -12.72 -2.62 -2.28
C GLU A 3 -12.06 -2.34 -3.64
N LEU A 4 -11.46 -1.16 -3.80
CA LEU A 4 -10.72 -0.81 -5.02
C LEU A 4 -9.60 -1.82 -5.31
N LEU A 5 -8.83 -2.20 -4.29
CA LEU A 5 -7.75 -3.17 -4.40
C LEU A 5 -8.24 -4.52 -4.91
N PHE A 6 -9.21 -5.13 -4.21
CA PHE A 6 -9.64 -6.50 -4.54
C PHE A 6 -10.41 -6.56 -5.86
N LEU A 7 -11.26 -5.56 -6.15
CA LEU A 7 -11.95 -5.49 -7.43
C LEU A 7 -10.95 -5.30 -8.57
N GLY A 8 -9.93 -4.45 -8.38
CA GLY A 8 -8.86 -4.23 -9.36
C GLY A 8 -8.05 -5.50 -9.65
N LEU A 9 -7.72 -6.29 -8.62
CA LEU A 9 -7.02 -7.56 -8.81
C LEU A 9 -7.84 -8.59 -9.60
N LEU A 10 -9.16 -8.48 -9.57
CA LEU A 10 -10.08 -9.38 -10.29
C LEU A 10 -10.47 -8.88 -11.70
N LYS A 11 -10.02 -7.68 -12.12
CA LYS A 11 -10.25 -7.16 -13.49
C LYS A 11 -9.59 -8.04 -14.56
N ASP A 12 -8.45 -8.63 -14.24
CA ASP A 12 -7.70 -9.50 -15.17
C ASP A 12 -8.26 -10.93 -15.23
N GLY A 13 -9.36 -11.22 -14.54
CA GLY A 13 -10.04 -12.51 -14.54
C GLY A 13 -10.16 -13.17 -13.17
N PRO A 14 -10.80 -14.34 -13.13
CA PRO A 14 -11.00 -15.11 -11.90
C PRO A 14 -9.67 -15.53 -11.26
N LYS A 15 -9.61 -15.51 -9.92
CA LYS A 15 -8.41 -15.87 -9.16
C LYS A 15 -8.75 -16.67 -7.91
N HIS A 16 -7.85 -17.58 -7.56
CA HIS A 16 -7.89 -18.23 -6.25
C HIS A 16 -7.47 -17.28 -5.13
N GLY A 17 -7.95 -17.51 -3.91
CA GLY A 17 -7.58 -16.68 -2.75
C GLY A 17 -6.06 -16.60 -2.53
N TYR A 18 -5.32 -17.69 -2.70
CA TYR A 18 -3.86 -17.69 -2.56
C TYR A 18 -3.16 -16.85 -3.65
N GLU A 19 -3.70 -16.81 -4.88
CA GLU A 19 -3.17 -15.98 -5.97
C GLU A 19 -3.36 -14.49 -5.66
N ILE A 20 -4.57 -14.12 -5.17
CA ILE A 20 -4.84 -12.75 -4.71
C ILE A 20 -3.84 -12.35 -3.61
N LYS A 21 -3.63 -13.23 -2.61
CA LYS A 21 -2.69 -12.96 -1.52
C LYS A 21 -1.26 -12.79 -2.03
N ARG A 22 -0.81 -13.67 -2.94
CA ARG A 22 0.51 -13.59 -3.54
C ARG A 22 0.69 -12.30 -4.34
N GLN A 23 -0.30 -11.92 -5.17
CA GLN A 23 -0.23 -10.66 -5.93
C GLN A 23 -0.14 -9.43 -5.02
N ILE A 24 -0.88 -9.41 -3.90
CA ILE A 24 -0.78 -8.33 -2.92
C ILE A 24 0.63 -8.27 -2.33
N ASP A 25 1.16 -9.40 -1.88
CA ASP A 25 2.43 -9.42 -1.13
C ASP A 25 3.67 -9.25 -2.04
N GLU A 26 3.66 -9.84 -3.23
CA GLU A 26 4.84 -9.89 -4.09
C GLU A 26 4.83 -8.82 -5.20
N GLU A 27 3.65 -8.51 -5.75
CA GLU A 27 3.54 -7.62 -6.90
C GLU A 27 3.10 -6.20 -6.51
N LEU A 28 2.14 -6.06 -5.60
CA LEU A 28 1.54 -4.76 -5.27
C LEU A 28 2.23 -4.08 -4.09
N PHE A 29 2.50 -4.84 -3.01
CA PHE A 29 3.10 -4.27 -1.80
C PHE A 29 4.41 -3.50 -2.06
N PRO A 30 5.33 -3.94 -2.96
CA PRO A 30 6.54 -3.20 -3.24
C PRO A 30 6.31 -1.79 -3.79
N PHE A 31 5.17 -1.55 -4.46
CA PHE A 31 4.85 -0.25 -5.06
C PHE A 31 3.93 0.61 -4.20
N VAL A 32 2.97 0.00 -3.52
CA VAL A 32 1.90 0.74 -2.80
C VAL A 32 2.12 0.74 -1.28
N GLY A 33 3.00 -0.15 -0.78
CA GLY A 33 3.29 -0.28 0.64
C GLY A 33 2.11 -0.83 1.48
N LEU A 34 1.01 -1.23 0.84
CA LEU A 34 -0.21 -1.67 1.51
C LEU A 34 -0.08 -3.12 1.99
N LYS A 35 -0.15 -3.34 3.31
CA LYS A 35 -0.14 -4.68 3.92
C LYS A 35 -1.54 -5.12 4.29
N ILE A 36 -1.97 -6.26 3.77
CA ILE A 36 -3.24 -6.88 4.11
C ILE A 36 -2.99 -8.09 5.02
N LYS A 37 -3.47 -8.03 6.27
CA LYS A 37 -3.32 -9.12 7.24
C LYS A 37 -4.14 -10.35 6.85
N SER A 38 -5.37 -10.16 6.37
CA SER A 38 -6.25 -11.23 5.92
C SER A 38 -7.07 -10.76 4.73
N ILE A 39 -7.14 -11.60 3.69
CA ILE A 39 -7.94 -11.37 2.50
C ILE A 39 -9.38 -11.89 2.66
N TYR A 40 -9.62 -12.82 3.58
CA TYR A 40 -10.88 -13.55 3.64
C TYR A 40 -12.06 -12.70 4.09
N TYR A 41 -11.85 -11.79 5.05
CA TYR A 41 -12.90 -10.90 5.50
C TYR A 41 -13.36 -9.91 4.41
N PRO A 42 -12.45 -9.19 3.74
CA PRO A 42 -12.84 -8.33 2.60
C PRO A 42 -13.53 -9.11 1.47
N LEU A 43 -13.02 -10.28 1.09
CA LEU A 43 -13.62 -11.10 0.03
C LEU A 43 -15.04 -11.54 0.38
N ARG A 44 -15.27 -12.00 1.62
CA ARG A 44 -16.62 -12.36 2.09
C ARG A 44 -17.57 -11.18 2.04
N LYS A 45 -17.14 -10.01 2.56
CA LYS A 45 -17.96 -8.80 2.53
C LYS A 45 -18.36 -8.39 1.10
N MET A 46 -17.43 -8.48 0.15
CA MET A 46 -17.71 -8.16 -1.25
C MET A 46 -18.63 -9.20 -1.92
N GLU A 47 -18.52 -10.46 -1.55
CA GLU A 47 -19.44 -11.51 -1.98
C GLU A 47 -20.86 -11.23 -1.46
N GLU A 48 -21.01 -10.92 -0.16
CA GLU A 48 -22.30 -10.54 0.47
C GLU A 48 -22.94 -9.31 -0.20
N LEU A 49 -22.12 -8.35 -0.65
CA LEU A 49 -22.56 -7.17 -1.40
C LEU A 49 -22.86 -7.46 -2.87
N GLY A 50 -22.58 -8.67 -3.36
CA GLY A 50 -22.74 -9.07 -4.75
C GLY A 50 -21.77 -8.40 -5.72
N LEU A 51 -20.62 -7.93 -5.23
CA LEU A 51 -19.57 -7.31 -6.06
C LEU A 51 -18.66 -8.35 -6.72
N ILE A 52 -18.48 -9.47 -6.02
CA ILE A 52 -17.77 -10.64 -6.54
C ILE A 52 -18.64 -11.88 -6.34
N LYS A 53 -18.35 -12.93 -7.08
CA LYS A 53 -18.90 -14.26 -6.83
C LYS A 53 -17.78 -15.22 -6.48
N LYS A 54 -18.12 -16.22 -5.69
CA LYS A 54 -17.25 -17.28 -5.22
C LYS A 54 -17.76 -18.61 -5.79
N ASP A 55 -16.97 -19.24 -6.60
CA ASP A 55 -17.26 -20.57 -7.16
C ASP A 55 -16.33 -21.60 -6.51
N VAL A 56 -16.82 -22.83 -6.35
CA VAL A 56 -16.01 -23.95 -5.87
C VAL A 56 -15.29 -24.57 -7.08
N GLY A 57 -13.99 -24.32 -7.16
CA GLY A 57 -13.16 -25.02 -8.16
C GLY A 57 -12.90 -26.46 -7.71
N ARG A 58 -13.46 -27.44 -8.43
CA ARG A 58 -13.14 -28.88 -8.24
C ARG A 58 -12.06 -29.28 -9.22
N GLU A 59 -10.84 -29.47 -8.76
CA GLU A 59 -9.80 -30.20 -9.48
C GLU A 59 -9.52 -31.52 -8.77
N GLY A 60 -10.17 -32.59 -9.19
CA GLY A 60 -9.92 -33.97 -8.73
C GLY A 60 -10.19 -34.16 -7.23
N ASN A 61 -9.31 -34.95 -6.55
CA ASN A 61 -9.40 -35.31 -5.13
C ASN A 61 -8.73 -34.27 -4.18
N TRP A 62 -8.41 -33.05 -4.64
CA TRP A 62 -7.79 -32.01 -3.83
C TRP A 62 -8.84 -31.25 -3.01
N PRO A 63 -8.47 -30.65 -1.87
CA PRO A 63 -9.38 -29.83 -1.08
C PRO A 63 -10.03 -28.73 -1.93
N GLU A 64 -11.31 -28.45 -1.67
CA GLU A 64 -12.06 -27.40 -2.35
C GLU A 64 -11.30 -26.08 -2.39
N LYS A 65 -11.01 -25.58 -3.59
CA LYS A 65 -10.37 -24.30 -3.78
C LYS A 65 -11.41 -23.29 -4.26
N TYR A 66 -11.56 -22.21 -3.55
CA TYR A 66 -12.46 -21.14 -3.95
C TYR A 66 -11.82 -20.26 -5.01
N VAL A 67 -12.57 -20.01 -6.09
CA VAL A 67 -12.24 -19.07 -7.16
C VAL A 67 -13.16 -17.87 -7.04
N TYR A 68 -12.59 -16.71 -6.99
CA TYR A 68 -13.31 -15.43 -6.93
C TYR A 68 -13.29 -14.76 -8.29
N SER A 69 -14.43 -14.21 -8.70
CA SER A 69 -14.56 -13.47 -9.96
C SER A 69 -15.41 -12.24 -9.80
N LEU A 70 -15.11 -11.23 -10.61
CA LEU A 70 -15.83 -9.96 -10.62
C LEU A 70 -17.24 -10.15 -11.19
N THR A 71 -18.24 -9.49 -10.58
CA THR A 71 -19.58 -9.39 -11.15
C THR A 71 -19.73 -8.11 -11.98
N PRO A 72 -20.76 -8.01 -12.85
CA PRO A 72 -21.05 -6.74 -13.54
C PRO A 72 -21.31 -5.56 -12.60
N LYS A 73 -21.84 -5.83 -11.39
CA LYS A 73 -22.01 -4.82 -10.34
C LYS A 73 -20.66 -4.41 -9.77
N GLY A 74 -19.78 -5.37 -9.47
CA GLY A 74 -18.43 -5.11 -8.98
C GLY A 74 -17.58 -4.33 -9.98
N ASP A 75 -17.74 -4.64 -11.27
CA ASP A 75 -17.06 -3.95 -12.35
C ASP A 75 -17.41 -2.44 -12.38
N LYS A 76 -18.70 -2.10 -12.32
CA LYS A 76 -19.16 -0.71 -12.23
C LYS A 76 -18.70 0.00 -10.97
N ILE A 77 -18.67 -0.69 -9.84
CA ILE A 77 -18.18 -0.12 -8.58
C ILE A 77 -16.67 0.14 -8.67
N PHE A 78 -15.90 -0.75 -9.28
CA PHE A 78 -14.47 -0.51 -9.53
C PHE A 78 -14.25 0.76 -10.35
N ASP A 79 -14.96 0.91 -11.48
CA ASP A 79 -14.83 2.08 -12.35
C ASP A 79 -15.19 3.39 -11.62
N HIS A 80 -16.19 3.36 -10.74
CA HIS A 80 -16.53 4.49 -9.88
C HIS A 80 -15.44 4.80 -8.87
N LEU A 81 -14.98 3.79 -8.10
CA LEU A 81 -13.98 3.96 -7.05
C LEU A 81 -12.64 4.45 -7.60
N ILE A 82 -12.19 3.92 -8.75
CA ILE A 82 -10.92 4.36 -9.34
C ILE A 82 -11.01 5.79 -9.85
N THR A 83 -12.13 6.18 -10.45
CA THR A 83 -12.36 7.55 -10.91
C THR A 83 -12.42 8.53 -9.75
N GLU A 84 -13.14 8.18 -8.69
CA GLU A 84 -13.26 9.00 -7.48
C GLU A 84 -11.91 9.15 -6.77
N SER A 85 -11.08 8.10 -6.74
CA SER A 85 -9.77 8.14 -6.09
C SER A 85 -8.81 9.17 -6.70
N PHE A 86 -8.95 9.52 -7.98
CA PHE A 86 -8.11 10.54 -8.62
C PHE A 86 -8.42 11.97 -8.19
N VAL A 87 -9.65 12.23 -7.72
CA VAL A 87 -10.07 13.56 -7.29
C VAL A 87 -10.21 13.70 -5.78
N SER A 88 -10.14 12.60 -5.05
CA SER A 88 -10.16 12.58 -3.59
C SER A 88 -8.86 13.17 -3.05
N ILE A 89 -8.94 14.30 -2.37
CA ILE A 89 -7.79 14.99 -1.76
C ILE A 89 -7.96 14.94 -0.25
N GLU A 90 -7.13 14.11 0.39
CA GLU A 90 -7.02 14.07 1.84
C GLU A 90 -5.65 14.56 2.27
N ARG A 91 -5.62 15.41 3.33
CA ARG A 91 -4.35 15.81 3.92
C ARG A 91 -3.66 14.59 4.53
N GLN A 92 -2.45 14.29 4.06
CA GLN A 92 -1.66 13.21 4.64
C GLN A 92 -1.37 13.50 6.11
N TYR A 93 -1.65 12.52 6.96
CA TYR A 93 -1.34 12.54 8.38
C TYR A 93 -0.07 11.70 8.63
N PHE A 94 0.97 12.35 9.11
CA PHE A 94 2.19 11.67 9.51
C PHE A 94 2.23 11.54 11.04
N ASN A 95 2.41 10.35 11.55
CA ASN A 95 2.49 10.10 13.01
C ASN A 95 3.58 10.94 13.68
N ILE A 96 4.63 11.31 12.96
CA ILE A 96 5.70 12.15 13.48
C ILE A 96 5.21 13.56 13.79
N ASP A 97 4.25 14.11 13.05
CA ASP A 97 3.75 15.48 13.27
C ASP A 97 3.16 15.64 14.66
N LEU A 98 2.42 14.63 15.13
CA LEU A 98 1.91 14.62 16.50
C LEU A 98 3.03 14.57 17.53
N SER A 99 4.07 13.78 17.29
CA SER A 99 5.24 13.70 18.18
C SER A 99 6.01 15.04 18.20
N LEU A 100 6.10 15.71 17.05
CA LEU A 100 6.75 17.02 16.95
C LEU A 100 5.92 18.13 17.61
N TYR A 101 4.60 18.08 17.51
CA TYR A 101 3.71 19.01 18.20
C TYR A 101 3.94 18.99 19.73
N PHE A 102 4.20 17.82 20.30
CA PHE A 102 4.46 17.64 21.73
C PHE A 102 5.96 17.57 22.08
N LEU A 103 6.84 18.01 21.19
CA LEU A 103 8.29 17.90 21.37
C LEU A 103 8.81 18.59 22.65
N GLN A 104 8.16 19.67 23.07
CA GLN A 104 8.51 20.43 24.29
C GLN A 104 8.46 19.58 25.58
N TYR A 105 7.74 18.45 25.58
CA TYR A 105 7.61 17.55 26.73
C TYR A 105 8.62 16.39 26.70
N VAL A 106 9.50 16.35 25.71
CA VAL A 106 10.47 15.26 25.53
C VAL A 106 11.88 15.78 25.83
N ASP A 107 12.67 14.99 26.56
CA ASP A 107 14.10 15.30 26.75
C ASP A 107 14.81 15.44 25.40
N LYS A 108 15.57 16.53 25.27
CA LYS A 108 16.26 16.93 24.04
C LYS A 108 17.18 15.81 23.50
N LYS A 109 17.95 15.15 24.38
CA LYS A 109 18.88 14.07 23.97
C LYS A 109 18.11 12.83 23.48
N ILE A 110 16.96 12.54 24.11
CA ILE A 110 16.08 11.46 23.69
C ILE A 110 15.52 11.78 22.31
N ALA A 111 14.95 12.98 22.11
CA ALA A 111 14.41 13.41 20.83
C ALA A 111 15.45 13.33 19.71
N GLN A 112 16.64 13.87 19.91
CA GLN A 112 17.73 13.81 18.94
C GLN A 112 18.14 12.37 18.58
N ARG A 113 18.23 11.49 19.59
CA ARG A 113 18.56 10.08 19.34
C ARG A 113 17.50 9.40 18.49
N GLN A 114 16.22 9.62 18.77
CA GLN A 114 15.11 9.01 18.04
C GLN A 114 15.01 9.56 16.60
N LEU A 115 15.18 10.86 16.42
CA LEU A 115 15.19 11.48 15.09
C LEU A 115 16.35 10.96 14.22
N ARG A 116 17.56 10.82 14.79
CA ARG A 116 18.68 10.17 14.08
C ARG A 116 18.35 8.71 13.69
N GLY A 117 17.69 7.96 14.57
CA GLY A 117 17.22 6.61 14.27
C GLY A 117 16.23 6.59 13.11
N ARG A 118 15.27 7.54 13.10
CA ARG A 118 14.28 7.68 12.02
C ARG A 118 14.94 8.00 10.68
N VAL A 119 15.90 8.92 10.64
CA VAL A 119 16.67 9.23 9.41
C VAL A 119 17.39 7.99 8.86
N LYS A 120 18.00 7.18 9.74
CA LYS A 120 18.64 5.91 9.31
C LYS A 120 17.63 4.96 8.68
N PHE A 121 16.43 4.85 9.26
CA PHE A 121 15.37 4.00 8.73
C PHE A 121 14.83 4.51 7.39
N LEU A 122 14.57 5.83 7.26
CA LEU A 122 14.15 6.45 5.99
C LEU A 122 15.20 6.27 4.89
N ASN A 123 16.48 6.40 5.20
CA ASN A 123 17.55 6.11 4.24
C ASN A 123 17.59 4.64 3.81
N ARG A 124 17.16 3.71 4.65
CA ARG A 124 16.99 2.32 4.26
C ARG A 124 15.84 2.16 3.28
N ILE A 125 14.66 2.74 3.57
CA ILE A 125 13.51 2.75 2.65
C ILE A 125 13.91 3.36 1.31
N LYS A 126 14.58 4.51 1.30
CA LYS A 126 15.07 5.17 0.08
C LYS A 126 15.91 4.24 -0.78
N ARG A 127 16.84 3.48 -0.16
CA ARG A 127 17.66 2.50 -0.89
C ARG A 127 16.85 1.36 -1.46
N GLU A 128 15.88 0.84 -0.71
CA GLU A 128 15.00 -0.25 -1.14
C GLU A 128 14.15 0.19 -2.35
N LEU A 129 13.52 1.38 -2.29
CA LEU A 129 12.76 1.95 -3.41
C LEU A 129 13.63 2.23 -4.64
N THR A 130 14.83 2.78 -4.44
CA THR A 130 15.79 3.02 -5.54
C THR A 130 16.21 1.72 -6.21
N HIS A 131 16.47 0.68 -5.42
CA HIS A 131 16.80 -0.65 -5.93
C HIS A 131 15.64 -1.26 -6.71
N LEU A 132 14.41 -1.15 -6.17
CA LEU A 132 13.19 -1.62 -6.86
C LEU A 132 13.02 -0.92 -8.21
N LYS A 133 13.14 0.41 -8.23
CA LYS A 133 13.04 1.21 -9.47
C LYS A 133 14.07 0.80 -10.52
N LYS A 134 15.32 0.55 -10.10
CA LYS A 134 16.42 0.14 -11.01
C LYS A 134 16.23 -1.26 -11.58
N ASN A 135 15.62 -2.18 -10.81
CA ASN A 135 15.53 -3.60 -11.17
C ASN A 135 14.14 -4.03 -11.66
N MET A 136 13.28 -3.07 -12.03
CA MET A 136 11.97 -3.38 -12.61
C MET A 136 12.14 -4.18 -13.91
N LYS A 137 11.61 -5.42 -13.94
CA LYS A 137 11.69 -6.31 -15.11
C LYS A 137 10.89 -5.79 -16.30
N ILE A 138 9.74 -5.18 -16.04
CA ILE A 138 8.85 -4.59 -17.04
C ILE A 138 8.62 -3.12 -16.64
N PRO A 139 9.27 -2.16 -17.31
CA PRO A 139 9.09 -0.76 -16.99
C PRO A 139 7.71 -0.30 -17.46
N LYS A 140 6.76 -0.17 -16.53
CA LYS A 140 5.49 0.50 -16.74
C LYS A 140 5.63 1.93 -16.21
N ASP A 141 5.34 2.92 -17.03
CA ASP A 141 5.60 4.33 -16.67
C ASP A 141 4.83 4.78 -15.41
N HIS A 142 3.58 4.34 -15.26
CA HIS A 142 2.82 4.65 -14.04
C HIS A 142 3.44 4.06 -12.76
N LEU A 143 4.07 2.86 -12.81
CA LEU A 143 4.76 2.30 -11.65
C LEU A 143 6.05 3.06 -11.32
N LYS A 144 6.76 3.58 -12.33
CA LYS A 144 7.90 4.48 -12.09
C LYS A 144 7.47 5.76 -11.39
N ILE A 145 6.35 6.36 -11.83
CA ILE A 145 5.79 7.58 -11.22
C ILE A 145 5.45 7.33 -9.74
N ILE A 146 4.87 6.17 -9.39
CA ILE A 146 4.61 5.82 -7.98
C ILE A 146 5.92 5.79 -7.19
N LEU A 147 6.96 5.12 -7.69
CA LEU A 147 8.25 5.03 -7.00
C LEU A 147 8.95 6.39 -6.90
N ASP A 148 8.82 7.26 -7.90
CA ASP A 148 9.37 8.61 -7.85
C ASP A 148 8.67 9.45 -6.79
N HIS A 149 7.35 9.40 -6.75
CA HIS A 149 6.55 10.07 -5.72
C HIS A 149 6.94 9.59 -4.30
N ASP A 150 7.07 8.29 -4.08
CA ASP A 150 7.49 7.76 -2.79
C ASP A 150 8.92 8.18 -2.42
N LEU A 151 9.83 8.21 -3.39
CA LEU A 151 11.20 8.69 -3.17
C LEU A 151 11.24 10.17 -2.80
N ASP A 152 10.43 10.99 -3.46
CA ASP A 152 10.31 12.43 -3.17
C ASP A 152 9.75 12.67 -1.75
N LEU A 153 8.73 11.91 -1.34
CA LEU A 153 8.16 11.99 0.01
C LEU A 153 9.19 11.59 1.08
N VAL A 154 9.91 10.50 0.88
CA VAL A 154 10.96 10.04 1.81
C VAL A 154 12.08 11.07 1.92
N GLU A 155 12.51 11.65 0.80
CA GLU A 155 13.54 12.70 0.80
C GLU A 155 13.07 13.96 1.53
N ALA A 156 11.86 14.42 1.27
CA ALA A 156 11.27 15.57 1.94
C ALA A 156 11.18 15.37 3.46
N GLU A 157 10.83 14.15 3.91
CA GLU A 157 10.79 13.80 5.33
C GLU A 157 12.20 13.82 5.95
N ILE A 158 13.20 13.25 5.28
CA ILE A 158 14.61 13.26 5.73
C ILE A 158 15.08 14.72 5.93
N GLN A 159 14.87 15.57 4.93
CA GLN A 159 15.28 16.98 4.98
C GLN A 159 14.57 17.75 6.11
N SER A 160 13.29 17.47 6.34
CA SER A 160 12.52 18.09 7.41
C SER A 160 13.06 17.72 8.79
N ILE A 161 13.41 16.44 8.99
CA ILE A 161 14.00 15.96 10.26
C ILE A 161 15.41 16.52 10.45
N GLN A 162 16.20 16.67 9.41
CA GLN A 162 17.54 17.28 9.49
C GLN A 162 17.45 18.73 9.92
N ARG A 163 16.57 19.54 9.30
CA ARG A 163 16.32 20.94 9.73
C ARG A 163 15.88 21.03 11.19
N LEU A 164 15.02 20.10 11.64
CA LEU A 164 14.62 20.05 13.03
C LEU A 164 15.80 19.72 13.96
N SER A 165 16.64 18.78 13.55
CA SER A 165 17.84 18.41 14.34
C SER A 165 18.78 19.59 14.54
N ASP A 166 18.92 20.47 13.53
CA ASP A 166 19.73 21.69 13.61
C ASP A 166 19.16 22.71 14.62
N ILE A 167 17.83 22.78 14.75
CA ILE A 167 17.15 23.64 15.74
C ILE A 167 17.31 23.08 17.17
N LEU A 168 17.44 21.76 17.31
CA LEU A 168 17.59 21.10 18.61
C LEU A 168 19.04 21.10 19.14
N ILE A 169 19.99 21.68 18.42
CA ILE A 169 21.36 21.91 18.91
C ILE A 169 21.33 23.08 19.88
#